data_295e7c783677e40bda3ba97eb1053699
#
_entry.id   295e7c783677e40bda3ba97eb1053699
#
_cell.length_a   1.000
_cell.length_b   1.000
_cell.length_c   1.000
_cell.angle_alpha   90.00
_cell.angle_beta   90.00
_cell.angle_gamma   90.00
#
_symmetry.space_group_name_H-M   'P 1'
#
loop_
_entity.id
_entity.type
_entity.pdbx_description
1 polymer ?
#
loop_
_entity_poly.entity_id
_entity_poly.type
_entity_poly.pdbx_seq_one_letter_code
_entity_poly.pdbx_strand_id
1 'polypeptide(L)'
;MIESRYNANQSLNPVTIMRPVSIAGFDIDPDVTDRPAVAKRLQVTEHAAEIPVHDHRKGQLILALHGAVTCEVEHALWIVPPQCAVWIPGGMPHSNRATANARLCYLFVEPGVVDLPQHCVTLTISPMVREMILHLADAPFDYPRDGPSDRLARVLLEELVQMPTERLYLPVSHHPKIRALATALSAHPEDRGTITEWAKRLALGERTLTRLIASETGLSF
;
A
#
# COMPACT_ATOMS: atom_id res chain seq x y z
N MET A 1 -35.15 41.55 24.91
CA MET A 1 -35.73 40.46 24.11
C MET A 1 -34.67 40.13 23.04
N ILE A 2 -33.93 39.10 23.29
CA ILE A 2 -32.81 38.64 22.43
C ILE A 2 -33.22 37.27 21.92
N GLU A 3 -33.58 37.16 20.65
CA GLU A 3 -33.82 35.88 20.00
C GLU A 3 -32.52 35.36 19.38
N SER A 4 -32.03 34.27 19.95
CA SER A 4 -30.95 33.47 19.44
C SER A 4 -31.48 32.55 18.33
N ARG A 5 -31.05 32.77 17.09
CA ARG A 5 -31.28 31.80 15.98
C ARG A 5 -30.07 30.93 15.83
N TYR A 6 -30.17 29.70 16.28
CA TYR A 6 -29.26 28.63 15.97
C TYR A 6 -29.55 28.16 14.54
N ASN A 7 -28.59 28.38 13.66
CA ASN A 7 -28.69 27.93 12.28
C ASN A 7 -27.90 26.63 12.16
N ALA A 8 -28.58 25.49 12.24
CA ALA A 8 -28.06 24.16 11.97
C ALA A 8 -28.20 23.90 10.49
N ASN A 9 -27.15 24.12 9.73
CA ASN A 9 -27.04 23.56 8.38
C ASN A 9 -25.55 23.37 8.05
N GLN A 10 -24.94 22.32 8.65
CA GLN A 10 -23.68 21.80 8.13
C GLN A 10 -24.04 20.76 7.07
N SER A 11 -24.10 21.22 5.85
CA SER A 11 -24.13 20.37 4.66
C SER A 11 -22.87 19.51 4.65
N LEU A 12 -23.09 18.19 4.63
CA LEU A 12 -22.06 17.20 4.36
C LEU A 12 -21.40 17.56 3.03
N ASN A 13 -20.14 17.93 3.07
CA ASN A 13 -19.35 18.14 1.87
C ASN A 13 -19.33 16.86 1.03
N PRO A 14 -19.61 16.95 -0.28
CA PRO A 14 -19.43 15.82 -1.16
C PRO A 14 -17.96 15.40 -1.14
N VAL A 15 -17.72 14.10 -1.05
CA VAL A 15 -16.40 13.49 -1.21
C VAL A 15 -15.80 14.06 -2.50
N THR A 16 -14.83 14.93 -2.36
CA THR A 16 -14.07 15.44 -3.49
C THR A 16 -13.26 14.26 -4.02
N ILE A 17 -13.66 13.75 -5.18
CA ILE A 17 -12.85 12.81 -5.96
C ILE A 17 -11.56 13.58 -6.28
N MET A 18 -10.52 13.37 -5.48
CA MET A 18 -9.22 13.97 -5.73
C MET A 18 -8.66 13.37 -7.02
N ARG A 19 -8.44 14.23 -8.02
CA ARG A 19 -7.69 13.87 -9.22
C ARG A 19 -6.31 13.35 -8.79
N PRO A 20 -5.73 12.36 -9.51
CA PRO A 20 -4.43 11.81 -9.15
C PRO A 20 -3.40 12.93 -9.02
N VAL A 21 -2.76 13.01 -7.86
CA VAL A 21 -1.68 13.96 -7.63
C VAL A 21 -0.48 13.43 -8.40
N SER A 22 -0.04 14.20 -9.40
CA SER A 22 1.17 13.91 -10.17
C SER A 22 2.37 13.93 -9.23
N ILE A 23 2.86 12.75 -8.85
CA ILE A 23 4.28 12.60 -8.55
C ILE A 23 4.99 12.74 -9.89
N ALA A 24 6.03 13.54 -9.99
CA ALA A 24 6.76 13.73 -11.25
C ALA A 24 7.08 12.36 -11.88
N GLY A 25 6.36 11.97 -12.93
CA GLY A 25 6.44 10.68 -13.59
C GLY A 25 5.38 9.63 -13.23
N PHE A 26 4.43 9.91 -12.30
CA PHE A 26 3.34 8.98 -11.94
C PHE A 26 1.97 9.49 -12.42
N ASP A 27 1.88 9.82 -13.68
CA ASP A 27 0.60 10.06 -14.36
C ASP A 27 0.12 8.72 -14.96
N ILE A 28 -0.27 7.80 -14.08
CA ILE A 28 -0.69 6.45 -14.49
C ILE A 28 -2.14 6.28 -14.06
N ASP A 29 -3.01 6.16 -15.05
CA ASP A 29 -4.33 5.58 -14.85
C ASP A 29 -4.28 4.12 -15.35
N PRO A 30 -4.25 3.12 -14.44
CA PRO A 30 -4.21 1.71 -14.84
C PRO A 30 -5.52 1.25 -15.47
N ASP A 31 -6.59 2.01 -15.31
CA ASP A 31 -7.94 1.65 -15.72
C ASP A 31 -8.28 2.08 -17.16
N VAL A 32 -7.35 2.76 -17.86
CA VAL A 32 -7.49 3.14 -19.28
C VAL A 32 -7.58 1.94 -20.23
N THR A 33 -7.20 0.76 -19.78
CA THR A 33 -7.17 -0.46 -20.59
C THR A 33 -7.83 -1.63 -19.86
N ASP A 34 -8.35 -2.58 -20.62
CA ASP A 34 -8.91 -3.86 -20.15
C ASP A 34 -7.93 -5.04 -20.31
N ARG A 35 -6.64 -4.75 -20.52
CA ARG A 35 -5.62 -5.82 -20.58
C ARG A 35 -5.57 -6.58 -19.25
N PRO A 36 -5.34 -7.90 -19.30
CA PRO A 36 -5.36 -8.76 -18.10
C PRO A 36 -4.39 -8.29 -17.02
N ALA A 37 -3.23 -7.78 -17.43
CA ALA A 37 -2.28 -7.13 -16.54
C ALA A 37 -1.46 -6.09 -17.29
N VAL A 38 -1.11 -4.99 -16.61
CA VAL A 38 -0.16 -3.99 -17.12
C VAL A 38 0.83 -3.66 -16.00
N ALA A 39 2.06 -3.33 -16.36
CA ALA A 39 3.08 -3.02 -15.37
C ALA A 39 3.81 -1.71 -15.67
N LYS A 40 4.33 -1.06 -14.62
CA LYS A 40 5.07 0.20 -14.74
C LYS A 40 6.18 0.28 -13.72
N ARG A 41 7.37 0.67 -14.17
CA ARG A 41 8.47 1.05 -13.29
C ARG A 41 8.34 2.49 -12.86
N LEU A 42 8.63 2.74 -11.60
CA LEU A 42 8.70 4.06 -11.01
C LEU A 42 10.07 4.24 -10.36
N GLN A 43 10.70 5.36 -10.63
CA GLN A 43 11.90 5.79 -9.93
C GLN A 43 11.59 7.06 -9.15
N VAL A 44 11.74 7.00 -7.84
CA VAL A 44 11.64 8.15 -6.95
C VAL A 44 12.97 8.88 -6.98
N THR A 45 12.93 10.19 -7.14
CA THR A 45 14.10 11.04 -7.16
C THR A 45 14.66 11.30 -5.75
N GLU A 46 15.40 12.39 -5.53
CA GLU A 46 16.11 12.70 -4.30
C GLU A 46 15.23 12.87 -3.05
N HIS A 47 13.92 13.08 -3.23
CA HIS A 47 12.99 13.29 -2.12
C HIS A 47 12.02 12.12 -2.02
N ALA A 48 11.61 11.78 -0.79
CA ALA A 48 10.56 10.80 -0.58
C ALA A 48 9.28 11.21 -1.31
N ALA A 49 8.60 10.25 -1.92
CA ALA A 49 7.38 10.47 -2.67
C ALA A 49 6.19 9.88 -1.94
N GLU A 50 5.07 10.59 -1.95
CA GLU A 50 3.81 10.15 -1.36
C GLU A 50 2.71 10.22 -2.41
N ILE A 51 1.95 9.13 -2.54
CA ILE A 51 0.70 9.07 -3.27
C ILE A 51 -0.40 9.10 -2.22
N PRO A 52 -1.24 10.15 -2.18
CA PRO A 52 -2.33 10.25 -1.20
C PRO A 52 -3.34 9.12 -1.39
N VAL A 53 -4.28 9.01 -0.47
CA VAL A 53 -5.34 7.98 -0.54
C VAL A 53 -6.09 8.08 -1.86
N HIS A 54 -6.12 6.98 -2.59
CA HIS A 54 -6.80 6.79 -3.86
C HIS A 54 -7.25 5.34 -4.01
N ASP A 55 -8.07 5.08 -4.99
CA ASP A 55 -8.45 3.75 -5.43
C ASP A 55 -8.45 3.65 -6.96
N HIS A 56 -8.46 2.46 -7.48
CA HIS A 56 -8.63 2.15 -8.90
C HIS A 56 -9.23 0.75 -9.05
N ARG A 57 -9.86 0.48 -10.19
CA ARG A 57 -10.58 -0.76 -10.48
C ARG A 57 -9.68 -1.99 -10.48
N LYS A 58 -8.50 -1.89 -11.10
CA LYS A 58 -7.50 -2.97 -11.12
C LYS A 58 -6.92 -3.19 -9.75
N GLY A 59 -6.65 -4.46 -9.39
CA GLY A 59 -5.81 -4.77 -8.24
C GLY A 59 -4.36 -4.35 -8.49
N GLN A 60 -3.62 -4.02 -7.43
CA GLN A 60 -2.25 -3.54 -7.50
C GLN A 60 -1.28 -4.44 -6.74
N LEU A 61 -0.22 -4.84 -7.39
CA LEU A 61 0.94 -5.47 -6.77
C LEU A 61 2.12 -4.50 -6.80
N ILE A 62 2.78 -4.30 -5.66
CA ILE A 62 3.91 -3.37 -5.53
C ILE A 62 5.17 -4.15 -5.17
N LEU A 63 6.21 -4.02 -6.01
CA LEU A 63 7.54 -4.55 -5.78
C LEU A 63 8.52 -3.41 -5.48
N ALA A 64 9.32 -3.56 -4.43
CA ALA A 64 10.47 -2.69 -4.17
C ALA A 64 11.72 -3.32 -4.80
N LEU A 65 12.26 -2.68 -5.83
CA LEU A 65 13.50 -3.09 -6.50
C LEU A 65 14.73 -2.50 -5.80
N HIS A 66 14.56 -1.31 -5.21
CA HIS A 66 15.55 -0.61 -4.38
C HIS A 66 14.82 0.36 -3.46
N GLY A 67 15.39 0.63 -2.27
CA GLY A 67 14.71 1.42 -1.26
C GLY A 67 13.55 0.67 -0.62
N ALA A 68 12.56 1.40 -0.12
CA ALA A 68 11.37 0.84 0.51
C ALA A 68 10.12 1.60 0.10
N VAL A 69 9.00 0.90 0.11
CA VAL A 69 7.67 1.49 -0.01
C VAL A 69 6.79 0.99 1.13
N THR A 70 6.01 1.90 1.67
CA THR A 70 5.01 1.62 2.68
C THR A 70 3.64 1.88 2.07
N CYS A 71 2.74 0.93 2.19
CA CYS A 71 1.36 1.06 1.77
C CYS A 71 0.47 1.13 3.00
N GLU A 72 -0.37 2.16 3.09
CA GLU A 72 -1.39 2.26 4.12
C GLU A 72 -2.74 1.91 3.50
N VAL A 73 -3.36 0.89 4.07
CA VAL A 73 -4.71 0.43 3.75
C VAL A 73 -5.51 0.50 5.02
N GLU A 74 -6.83 0.57 4.95
CA GLU A 74 -7.70 0.59 6.13
C GLU A 74 -7.23 -0.43 7.19
N HIS A 75 -6.85 0.05 8.38
CA HIS A 75 -6.41 -0.74 9.54
C HIS A 75 -5.04 -1.44 9.45
N ALA A 76 -4.24 -1.24 8.40
CA ALA A 76 -2.93 -1.87 8.30
C ALA A 76 -1.90 -1.02 7.54
N LEU A 77 -0.66 -1.08 8.03
CA LEU A 77 0.51 -0.54 7.35
C LEU A 77 1.34 -1.72 6.81
N TRP A 78 1.52 -1.72 5.50
CA TRP A 78 2.28 -2.73 4.79
C TRP A 78 3.63 -2.18 4.37
N ILE A 79 4.69 -2.83 4.79
CA ILE A 79 6.05 -2.52 4.34
C ILE A 79 6.44 -3.59 3.33
N VAL A 80 6.86 -3.19 2.14
CA VAL A 80 7.30 -4.13 1.11
C VAL A 80 8.75 -4.52 1.35
N PRO A 81 9.03 -5.73 1.88
CA PRO A 81 10.39 -6.20 2.08
C PRO A 81 11.04 -6.66 0.75
N PRO A 82 12.37 -6.79 0.69
CA PRO A 82 13.04 -7.36 -0.47
C PRO A 82 12.50 -8.75 -0.83
N GLN A 83 12.41 -9.05 -2.10
CA GLN A 83 11.90 -10.31 -2.67
C GLN A 83 10.41 -10.58 -2.40
N CYS A 84 9.71 -9.64 -1.80
CA CYS A 84 8.28 -9.69 -1.61
C CYS A 84 7.58 -8.60 -2.42
N ALA A 85 6.28 -8.75 -2.54
CA ALA A 85 5.39 -7.72 -3.06
C ALA A 85 4.14 -7.63 -2.19
N VAL A 86 3.53 -6.46 -2.11
CA VAL A 86 2.24 -6.28 -1.47
C VAL A 86 1.16 -6.25 -2.53
N TRP A 87 0.19 -7.13 -2.38
CA TRP A 87 -1.03 -7.16 -3.17
C TRP A 87 -2.12 -6.36 -2.49
N ILE A 88 -2.76 -5.46 -3.23
CA ILE A 88 -3.92 -4.66 -2.83
C ILE A 88 -5.04 -4.95 -3.83
N PRO A 89 -6.19 -5.50 -3.42
CA PRO A 89 -7.34 -5.75 -4.30
C PRO A 89 -7.87 -4.47 -4.94
N GLY A 90 -8.44 -4.59 -6.13
CA GLY A 90 -9.07 -3.47 -6.82
C GLY A 90 -10.23 -2.85 -6.03
N GLY A 91 -10.41 -1.55 -6.15
CA GLY A 91 -11.43 -0.77 -5.43
C GLY A 91 -11.12 -0.55 -3.94
N MET A 92 -9.96 -0.97 -3.45
CA MET A 92 -9.57 -0.79 -2.05
C MET A 92 -8.80 0.54 -1.89
N PRO A 93 -9.32 1.51 -1.10
CA PRO A 93 -8.62 2.77 -0.85
C PRO A 93 -7.27 2.54 -0.17
N HIS A 94 -6.23 3.15 -0.72
CA HIS A 94 -4.87 3.00 -0.21
C HIS A 94 -4.00 4.23 -0.50
N SER A 95 -2.95 4.41 0.29
CA SER A 95 -1.89 5.39 0.03
C SER A 95 -0.53 4.69 -0.03
N ASN A 96 0.42 5.30 -0.73
CA ASN A 96 1.77 4.76 -0.85
C ASN A 96 2.79 5.84 -0.49
N ARG A 97 3.80 5.46 0.29
CA ARG A 97 4.95 6.32 0.59
C ARG A 97 6.24 5.58 0.26
N ALA A 98 7.05 6.15 -0.60
CA ALA A 98 8.32 5.59 -1.01
C ALA A 98 9.49 6.41 -0.44
N THR A 99 10.57 5.74 -0.07
CA THR A 99 11.80 6.40 0.35
C THR A 99 12.46 7.13 -0.82
N ALA A 100 13.32 8.11 -0.52
CA ALA A 100 14.16 8.74 -1.54
C ALA A 100 14.97 7.68 -2.31
N ASN A 101 15.17 7.92 -3.59
CA ASN A 101 15.87 7.01 -4.51
C ASN A 101 15.27 5.59 -4.65
N ALA A 102 14.04 5.38 -4.20
CA ALA A 102 13.37 4.10 -4.37
C ALA A 102 13.15 3.80 -5.86
N ARG A 103 13.34 2.53 -6.23
CA ARG A 103 12.96 1.98 -7.53
C ARG A 103 11.89 0.93 -7.28
N LEU A 104 10.73 1.15 -7.86
CA LEU A 104 9.53 0.33 -7.66
C LEU A 104 9.07 -0.22 -9.01
N CYS A 105 8.34 -1.31 -8.96
CA CYS A 105 7.57 -1.80 -10.09
C CYS A 105 6.16 -2.11 -9.62
N TYR A 106 5.18 -1.53 -10.31
CA TYR A 106 3.76 -1.78 -10.10
C TYR A 106 3.26 -2.75 -11.16
N LEU A 107 2.47 -3.74 -10.74
CA LEU A 107 1.67 -4.57 -11.62
C LEU A 107 0.21 -4.32 -11.28
N PHE A 108 -0.58 -3.96 -12.28
CA PHE A 108 -2.01 -3.77 -12.16
C PHE A 108 -2.73 -4.91 -12.85
N VAL A 109 -3.64 -5.56 -12.14
CA VAL A 109 -4.35 -6.78 -12.58
C VAL A 109 -5.83 -6.50 -12.74
N GLU A 110 -6.39 -6.85 -13.89
CA GLU A 110 -7.81 -6.73 -14.20
C GLU A 110 -8.63 -7.63 -13.27
N PRO A 111 -9.71 -7.13 -12.66
CA PRO A 111 -10.59 -7.94 -11.81
C PRO A 111 -11.15 -9.16 -12.56
N GLY A 112 -11.18 -10.30 -11.87
CA GLY A 112 -11.80 -11.52 -12.37
C GLY A 112 -11.01 -12.31 -13.42
N VAL A 113 -9.80 -11.86 -13.81
CA VAL A 113 -8.95 -12.62 -14.73
C VAL A 113 -8.25 -13.80 -14.08
N VAL A 114 -7.97 -13.70 -12.78
CA VAL A 114 -7.41 -14.77 -11.94
C VAL A 114 -7.93 -14.63 -10.50
N ASP A 115 -7.85 -15.71 -9.74
CA ASP A 115 -8.31 -15.76 -8.35
C ASP A 115 -7.18 -15.32 -7.40
N LEU A 116 -7.05 -14.01 -7.22
CA LEU A 116 -6.15 -13.40 -6.23
C LEU A 116 -6.92 -13.06 -4.94
N PRO A 117 -6.21 -12.97 -3.78
CA PRO A 117 -6.83 -12.66 -2.50
C PRO A 117 -7.68 -11.38 -2.54
N GLN A 118 -8.86 -11.42 -1.91
CA GLN A 118 -9.77 -10.26 -1.80
C GLN A 118 -9.42 -9.34 -0.61
N HIS A 119 -8.24 -9.50 -0.05
CA HIS A 119 -7.68 -8.68 1.02
C HIS A 119 -6.21 -8.45 0.76
N CYS A 120 -5.63 -7.44 1.39
CA CYS A 120 -4.20 -7.16 1.27
C CYS A 120 -3.38 -8.31 1.84
N VAL A 121 -2.36 -8.72 1.08
CA VAL A 121 -1.40 -9.75 1.50
C VAL A 121 0.00 -9.40 1.00
N THR A 122 1.00 -9.89 1.70
CA THR A 122 2.36 -9.96 1.17
C THR A 122 2.54 -11.28 0.42
N LEU A 123 3.10 -11.22 -0.77
CA LEU A 123 3.47 -12.38 -1.59
C LEU A 123 4.98 -12.50 -1.65
N THR A 124 5.51 -13.71 -1.45
CA THR A 124 6.91 -14.00 -1.74
C THR A 124 7.06 -14.24 -3.24
N ILE A 125 7.79 -13.37 -3.92
CA ILE A 125 7.87 -13.36 -5.39
C ILE A 125 9.07 -14.17 -5.87
N SER A 126 8.81 -15.18 -6.70
CA SER A 126 9.87 -15.96 -7.34
C SER A 126 10.68 -15.10 -8.33
N PRO A 127 11.96 -15.42 -8.58
CA PRO A 127 12.76 -14.72 -9.59
C PRO A 127 12.09 -14.70 -10.96
N MET A 128 11.43 -15.79 -11.36
CA MET A 128 10.74 -15.88 -12.64
C MET A 128 9.57 -14.88 -12.71
N VAL A 129 8.68 -14.88 -11.72
CA VAL A 129 7.54 -13.94 -11.66
C VAL A 129 8.04 -12.50 -11.64
N ARG A 130 9.10 -12.22 -10.87
CA ARG A 130 9.72 -10.90 -10.83
C ARG A 130 10.18 -10.43 -12.20
N GLU A 131 10.93 -11.27 -12.94
CA GLU A 131 11.45 -10.90 -14.25
C GLU A 131 10.34 -10.78 -15.31
N MET A 132 9.26 -11.58 -15.22
CA MET A 132 8.07 -11.41 -16.07
C MET A 132 7.39 -10.06 -15.84
N ILE A 133 7.23 -9.64 -14.58
CA ILE A 133 6.66 -8.32 -14.23
C ILE A 133 7.55 -7.21 -14.79
N LEU A 134 8.87 -7.31 -14.62
CA LEU A 134 9.82 -6.33 -15.12
C LEU A 134 9.81 -6.26 -16.65
N HIS A 135 9.68 -7.38 -17.32
CA HIS A 135 9.59 -7.41 -18.78
C HIS A 135 8.27 -6.80 -19.27
N LEU A 136 7.16 -7.12 -18.60
CA LEU A 136 5.86 -6.53 -18.93
C LEU A 136 5.84 -5.00 -18.72
N ALA A 137 6.63 -4.49 -17.78
CA ALA A 137 6.74 -3.05 -17.53
C ALA A 137 7.43 -2.26 -18.66
N ASP A 138 8.05 -2.94 -19.61
CA ASP A 138 8.61 -2.34 -20.81
C ASP A 138 7.61 -2.30 -21.97
N ALA A 139 6.46 -2.97 -21.84
CA ALA A 139 5.38 -2.95 -22.82
C ALA A 139 4.44 -1.74 -22.63
N PRO A 140 3.84 -1.21 -23.70
CA PRO A 140 2.78 -0.21 -23.59
C PRO A 140 1.54 -0.84 -22.92
N PHE A 141 0.71 -0.01 -22.26
CA PHE A 141 -0.50 -0.50 -21.58
C PHE A 141 -1.55 -1.09 -22.54
N ASP A 142 -1.54 -0.64 -23.78
CA ASP A 142 -2.44 -1.06 -24.86
C ASP A 142 -1.84 -2.14 -25.78
N TYR A 143 -0.89 -2.94 -25.27
CA TYR A 143 -0.26 -4.01 -26.07
C TYR A 143 -1.30 -4.88 -26.80
N PRO A 144 -1.00 -5.41 -27.99
CA PRO A 144 -1.94 -6.17 -28.80
C PRO A 144 -2.49 -7.40 -28.06
N ARG A 145 -3.80 -7.61 -28.15
CA ARG A 145 -4.42 -8.87 -27.70
C ARG A 145 -3.84 -10.05 -28.47
N ASP A 146 -3.70 -11.19 -27.81
CA ASP A 146 -3.09 -12.41 -28.33
C ASP A 146 -1.62 -12.25 -28.82
N GLY A 147 -1.03 -11.07 -28.56
CA GLY A 147 0.36 -10.78 -28.81
C GLY A 147 1.30 -11.39 -27.76
N PRO A 148 2.63 -11.22 -27.91
CA PRO A 148 3.61 -11.74 -26.96
C PRO A 148 3.39 -11.23 -25.54
N SER A 149 3.12 -9.93 -25.35
CA SER A 149 2.88 -9.32 -24.04
C SER A 149 1.57 -9.81 -23.41
N ASP A 150 0.51 -10.06 -24.19
CA ASP A 150 -0.74 -10.62 -23.69
C ASP A 150 -0.55 -12.06 -23.18
N ARG A 151 0.18 -12.89 -23.97
CA ARG A 151 0.51 -14.25 -23.53
C ARG A 151 1.39 -14.24 -22.28
N LEU A 152 2.41 -13.37 -22.24
CA LEU A 152 3.25 -13.21 -21.06
C LEU A 152 2.40 -12.81 -19.83
N ALA A 153 1.50 -11.84 -19.97
CA ALA A 153 0.63 -11.41 -18.89
C ALA A 153 -0.23 -12.54 -18.35
N ARG A 154 -0.78 -13.39 -19.21
CA ARG A 154 -1.59 -14.56 -18.79
C ARG A 154 -0.75 -15.57 -18.02
N VAL A 155 0.41 -15.96 -18.53
CA VAL A 155 1.33 -16.89 -17.84
C VAL A 155 1.80 -16.29 -16.51
N LEU A 156 2.16 -15.00 -16.50
CA LEU A 156 2.51 -14.28 -15.27
C LEU A 156 1.43 -14.39 -14.20
N LEU A 157 0.17 -14.19 -14.58
CA LEU A 157 -0.96 -14.24 -13.65
C LEU A 157 -1.23 -15.66 -13.11
N GLU A 158 -1.07 -16.69 -13.96
CA GLU A 158 -1.14 -18.10 -13.55
C GLU A 158 -0.06 -18.44 -12.51
N GLU A 159 1.17 -17.97 -12.72
CA GLU A 159 2.27 -18.14 -11.79
C GLU A 159 2.10 -17.32 -10.52
N LEU A 160 1.57 -16.09 -10.63
CA LEU A 160 1.36 -15.19 -9.50
C LEU A 160 0.40 -15.78 -8.46
N VAL A 161 -0.65 -16.47 -8.88
CA VAL A 161 -1.61 -17.16 -8.00
C VAL A 161 -0.93 -18.26 -7.16
N GLN A 162 0.17 -18.83 -7.65
CA GLN A 162 0.92 -19.86 -6.95
C GLN A 162 1.90 -19.31 -5.90
N MET A 163 2.10 -17.98 -5.84
CA MET A 163 3.08 -17.40 -4.93
C MET A 163 2.64 -17.54 -3.47
N PRO A 164 3.56 -17.93 -2.57
CA PRO A 164 3.27 -18.03 -1.13
C PRO A 164 2.83 -16.69 -0.55
N THR A 165 1.82 -16.73 0.30
CA THR A 165 1.33 -15.57 1.05
C THR A 165 1.98 -15.50 2.43
N GLU A 166 2.36 -14.30 2.84
CA GLU A 166 2.94 -13.99 4.14
C GLU A 166 2.10 -12.94 4.87
N ARG A 167 2.04 -13.02 6.19
CA ARG A 167 1.36 -12.01 7.03
C ARG A 167 2.36 -10.98 7.55
N LEU A 168 2.95 -10.21 6.64
CA LEU A 168 3.94 -9.18 6.97
C LEU A 168 3.30 -7.79 6.91
N TYR A 169 2.55 -7.45 7.94
CA TYR A 169 1.95 -6.12 8.10
C TYR A 169 2.01 -5.66 9.56
N LEU A 170 2.03 -4.35 9.74
CA LEU A 170 1.85 -3.73 11.05
C LEU A 170 0.40 -3.29 11.19
N PRO A 171 -0.37 -3.85 12.13
CA PRO A 171 -1.73 -3.39 12.38
C PRO A 171 -1.72 -1.91 12.76
N VAL A 172 -2.54 -1.09 12.10
CA VAL A 172 -2.72 0.31 12.46
C VAL A 172 -3.86 0.42 13.44
N SER A 173 -3.54 0.75 14.67
CA SER A 173 -4.53 0.99 15.71
C SER A 173 -5.18 2.38 15.56
N HIS A 174 -6.49 2.48 15.77
CA HIS A 174 -7.19 3.76 15.89
C HIS A 174 -6.93 4.43 17.23
N HIS A 175 -6.37 3.73 18.21
CA HIS A 175 -6.09 4.29 19.52
C HIS A 175 -4.96 5.33 19.43
N PRO A 176 -5.18 6.60 19.80
CA PRO A 176 -4.26 7.71 19.54
C PRO A 176 -2.84 7.45 20.05
N LYS A 177 -2.68 6.79 21.20
CA LYS A 177 -1.37 6.50 21.81
C LYS A 177 -0.63 5.39 21.07
N ILE A 178 -1.34 4.37 20.54
CA ILE A 178 -0.72 3.31 19.74
C ILE A 178 -0.32 3.86 18.38
N ARG A 179 -1.15 4.72 17.78
CA ARG A 179 -0.79 5.42 16.55
C ARG A 179 0.45 6.30 16.73
N ALA A 180 0.53 7.06 17.82
CA ALA A 180 1.71 7.88 18.14
C ALA A 180 2.97 7.02 18.30
N LEU A 181 2.87 5.85 18.97
CA LEU A 181 3.95 4.88 19.10
C LEU A 181 4.41 4.37 17.72
N ALA A 182 3.47 3.90 16.91
CA ALA A 182 3.76 3.38 15.57
C ALA A 182 4.41 4.44 14.68
N THR A 183 3.89 5.67 14.68
CA THR A 183 4.45 6.80 13.94
C THR A 183 5.88 7.13 14.39
N ALA A 184 6.13 7.16 15.70
CA ALA A 184 7.46 7.46 16.22
C ALA A 184 8.47 6.35 15.88
N LEU A 185 8.10 5.08 16.01
CA LEU A 185 8.97 3.95 15.63
C LEU A 185 9.22 3.89 14.12
N SER A 186 8.24 4.26 13.30
CA SER A 186 8.42 4.35 11.84
C SER A 186 9.33 5.51 11.43
N ALA A 187 9.28 6.63 12.16
CA ALA A 187 10.15 7.77 11.92
C ALA A 187 11.59 7.54 12.40
N HIS A 188 11.77 6.74 13.44
CA HIS A 188 13.03 6.42 14.09
C HIS A 188 13.19 4.91 14.30
N PRO A 189 13.43 4.12 13.25
CA PRO A 189 13.56 2.66 13.34
C PRO A 189 14.74 2.22 14.22
N GLU A 190 15.70 3.10 14.46
CA GLU A 190 16.85 2.90 15.34
C GLU A 190 16.51 3.05 16.84
N ASP A 191 15.33 3.58 17.20
CA ASP A 191 14.93 3.75 18.60
C ASP A 191 14.74 2.37 19.27
N ARG A 192 15.61 2.10 20.24
CA ARG A 192 15.61 0.86 21.05
C ARG A 192 15.01 1.08 22.44
N GLY A 193 14.13 2.07 22.56
CA GLY A 193 13.45 2.40 23.82
C GLY A 193 12.67 1.18 24.35
N THR A 194 12.84 0.95 25.66
CA THR A 194 12.11 -0.13 26.37
C THR A 194 10.63 0.20 26.50
N ILE A 195 9.82 -0.83 26.78
CA ILE A 195 8.38 -0.66 27.09
C ILE A 195 8.15 0.35 28.22
N THR A 196 9.03 0.36 29.23
CA THR A 196 8.99 1.30 30.35
C THR A 196 9.20 2.74 29.90
N GLU A 197 10.17 2.99 29.02
CA GLU A 197 10.43 4.31 28.46
C GLU A 197 9.31 4.80 27.57
N TRP A 198 8.78 3.94 26.71
CA TRP A 198 7.64 4.26 25.87
C TRP A 198 6.36 4.50 26.67
N ALA A 199 6.13 3.75 27.73
CA ALA A 199 5.01 3.99 28.65
C ALA A 199 5.09 5.41 29.25
N LYS A 200 6.27 5.84 29.70
CA LYS A 200 6.50 7.21 30.18
C LYS A 200 6.25 8.27 29.11
N ARG A 201 6.80 8.09 27.89
CA ARG A 201 6.62 9.01 26.74
C ARG A 201 5.12 9.17 26.39
N LEU A 202 4.36 8.10 26.51
CA LEU A 202 2.92 8.07 26.19
C LEU A 202 2.02 8.41 27.39
N ALA A 203 2.58 8.76 28.54
CA ALA A 203 1.85 8.98 29.78
C ALA A 203 0.88 7.82 30.11
N LEU A 204 1.42 6.59 30.13
CA LEU A 204 0.76 5.35 30.48
C LEU A 204 1.58 4.58 31.52
N GLY A 205 0.91 3.67 32.25
CA GLY A 205 1.61 2.61 32.99
C GLY A 205 2.08 1.52 32.01
N GLU A 206 3.23 0.88 32.29
CA GLU A 206 3.81 -0.19 31.49
C GLU A 206 2.80 -1.32 31.21
N ARG A 207 2.13 -1.84 32.25
CA ARG A 207 1.10 -2.88 32.11
C ARG A 207 -0.07 -2.43 31.23
N THR A 208 -0.43 -1.15 31.27
CA THR A 208 -1.51 -0.59 30.45
C THR A 208 -1.08 -0.53 28.99
N LEU A 209 0.14 -0.06 28.72
CA LEU A 209 0.70 0.00 27.37
C LEU A 209 0.82 -1.42 26.76
N THR A 210 1.39 -2.38 27.50
CA THR A 210 1.50 -3.77 27.03
C THR A 210 0.14 -4.37 26.67
N ARG A 211 -0.87 -4.19 27.55
CA ARG A 211 -2.22 -4.69 27.28
C ARG A 211 -2.86 -3.99 26.08
N LEU A 212 -2.65 -2.69 25.96
CA LEU A 212 -3.19 -1.90 24.85
C LEU A 212 -2.58 -2.31 23.52
N ILE A 213 -1.26 -2.50 23.45
CA ILE A 213 -0.60 -3.00 22.25
C ILE A 213 -1.19 -4.36 21.86
N ALA A 214 -1.25 -5.31 22.81
CA ALA A 214 -1.77 -6.64 22.53
C ALA A 214 -3.24 -6.64 22.09
N SER A 215 -4.10 -5.80 22.70
CA SER A 215 -5.52 -5.72 22.32
C SER A 215 -5.76 -5.04 20.98
N GLU A 216 -4.95 -4.06 20.64
CA GLU A 216 -5.14 -3.24 19.43
C GLU A 216 -4.44 -3.81 18.19
N THR A 217 -3.33 -4.52 18.39
CA THR A 217 -2.48 -4.98 17.28
C THR A 217 -2.32 -6.50 17.21
N GLY A 218 -2.63 -7.23 18.29
CA GLY A 218 -2.33 -8.65 18.40
C GLY A 218 -0.83 -8.95 18.60
N LEU A 219 0.01 -7.91 18.71
CA LEU A 219 1.46 -8.05 18.85
C LEU A 219 1.90 -7.85 20.30
N SER A 220 3.09 -8.37 20.65
CA SER A 220 3.82 -7.99 21.85
C SER A 220 4.82 -6.88 21.54
N PHE A 221 5.13 -6.08 22.54
CA PHE A 221 6.20 -5.06 22.41
C PHE A 221 7.57 -5.71 22.46
#